data_64e03a7e23c9a341da1cb0871168dd33
#
_entry.id   64e03a7e23c9a341da1cb0871168dd33
#
_cell.length_a   1.000
_cell.length_b   1.000
_cell.length_c   1.000
_cell.angle_alpha   90.00
_cell.angle_beta   90.00
_cell.angle_gamma   90.00
#
_symmetry.space_group_name_H-M   'P 1'
#
loop_
_entity.id
_entity.type
_entity.pdbx_description
1 polymer ?
#
loop_
_entity_poly.entity_id
_entity_poly.type
_entity_poly.pdbx_seq_one_letter_code
_entity_poly.pdbx_strand_id
1 'polypeptide(L)'
;MASQARARKLADRVREIVAETLEHRIKDPRLGFVTITDARVTADLRDATVFYTVLGEDDERASTAAALESAKGVLRTEVGRQTGIKHTPSLTFVLDALPDNARHLDDLLRAAAESDAAVHARAAGAAYAGDADPYRHRGDDEAEPGEEPGNEQPGRGQLGGEQPGGTP
;
A
#
# COMPACT_ATOMS: atom_id res chain seq x y z
N MET A 1 16.55 -25.72 -5.63
CA MET A 1 16.48 -25.14 -4.28
C MET A 1 17.83 -24.57 -3.82
N ALA A 2 18.92 -25.31 -3.84
CA ALA A 2 20.24 -24.82 -3.41
C ALA A 2 20.82 -23.65 -4.24
N SER A 3 20.49 -23.55 -5.52
CA SER A 3 20.95 -22.45 -6.40
C SER A 3 20.25 -21.12 -6.08
N GLN A 4 18.97 -21.17 -5.76
CA GLN A 4 18.18 -19.97 -5.44
C GLN A 4 18.56 -19.37 -4.06
N ALA A 5 18.87 -20.23 -3.07
CA ALA A 5 19.39 -19.79 -1.78
C ALA A 5 20.78 -19.14 -1.90
N ARG A 6 21.64 -19.66 -2.78
CA ARG A 6 22.94 -19.07 -3.09
C ARG A 6 22.80 -17.73 -3.82
N ALA A 7 21.91 -17.64 -4.80
CA ALA A 7 21.64 -16.41 -5.52
C ALA A 7 21.15 -15.31 -4.56
N ARG A 8 20.26 -15.64 -3.61
CA ARG A 8 19.75 -14.72 -2.60
C ARG A 8 20.85 -14.21 -1.67
N LYS A 9 21.68 -15.12 -1.11
CA LYS A 9 22.83 -14.71 -0.28
C LYS A 9 23.84 -13.83 -1.04
N LEU A 10 24.05 -14.13 -2.33
CA LEU A 10 24.93 -13.31 -3.15
C LEU A 10 24.30 -11.93 -3.42
N ALA A 11 22.99 -11.86 -3.66
CA ALA A 11 22.28 -10.61 -3.87
C ALA A 11 22.39 -9.70 -2.64
N ASP A 12 22.15 -10.22 -1.43
CA ASP A 12 22.33 -9.47 -0.18
C ASP A 12 23.75 -8.92 -0.07
N ARG A 13 24.75 -9.75 -0.37
CA ARG A 13 26.15 -9.34 -0.31
C ARG A 13 26.50 -8.32 -1.38
N VAL A 14 25.99 -8.45 -2.61
CA VAL A 14 26.18 -7.47 -3.70
C VAL A 14 25.59 -6.12 -3.28
N ARG A 15 24.39 -6.10 -2.70
CA ARG A 15 23.76 -4.88 -2.20
C ARG A 15 24.64 -4.15 -1.19
N GLU A 16 25.16 -4.86 -0.18
CA GLU A 16 26.04 -4.30 0.84
C GLU A 16 27.32 -3.72 0.24
N ILE A 17 28.01 -4.50 -0.61
CA ILE A 17 29.28 -4.09 -1.22
C ILE A 17 29.09 -2.88 -2.14
N VAL A 18 28.03 -2.86 -2.93
CA VAL A 18 27.73 -1.73 -3.84
C VAL A 18 27.44 -0.47 -3.01
N ALA A 19 26.61 -0.55 -1.97
CA ALA A 19 26.31 0.57 -1.11
C ALA A 19 27.56 1.13 -0.44
N GLU A 20 28.37 0.28 0.20
CA GLU A 20 29.62 0.66 0.85
C GLU A 20 30.64 1.28 -0.14
N THR A 21 30.75 0.71 -1.33
CA THR A 21 31.68 1.20 -2.35
C THR A 21 31.25 2.57 -2.89
N LEU A 22 29.95 2.77 -3.11
CA LEU A 22 29.41 4.06 -3.54
C LEU A 22 29.69 5.15 -2.48
N GLU A 23 29.47 4.85 -1.22
CA GLU A 23 29.66 5.80 -0.11
C GLU A 23 31.12 6.16 0.11
N HIS A 24 32.03 5.18 0.09
CA HIS A 24 33.40 5.38 0.54
C HIS A 24 34.45 5.52 -0.58
N ARG A 25 34.18 4.97 -1.76
CA ARG A 25 35.21 4.88 -2.82
C ARG A 25 34.89 5.67 -4.08
N ILE A 26 33.62 5.93 -4.36
CA ILE A 26 33.23 6.66 -5.57
C ILE A 26 32.92 8.10 -5.19
N LYS A 27 33.81 9.00 -5.63
CA LYS A 27 33.68 10.44 -5.43
C LYS A 27 33.29 11.13 -6.74
N ASP A 28 32.14 10.76 -7.30
CA ASP A 28 31.61 11.40 -8.48
C ASP A 28 30.59 12.46 -8.06
N PRO A 29 30.80 13.75 -8.40
CA PRO A 29 29.89 14.83 -8.01
C PRO A 29 28.48 14.71 -8.63
N ARG A 30 28.33 13.84 -9.65
CA ARG A 30 27.03 13.54 -10.27
C ARG A 30 26.21 12.55 -9.46
N LEU A 31 26.84 11.84 -8.51
CA LEU A 31 26.14 10.99 -7.55
C LEU A 31 25.50 11.91 -6.50
N GLY A 32 24.17 12.06 -6.58
CA GLY A 32 23.38 12.72 -5.55
C GLY A 32 23.17 11.82 -4.33
N PHE A 33 22.13 12.09 -3.57
CA PHE A 33 21.73 11.20 -2.48
C PHE A 33 21.12 9.91 -3.05
N VAL A 34 21.98 8.92 -3.30
CA VAL A 34 21.59 7.60 -3.81
C VAL A 34 21.55 6.58 -2.67
N THR A 35 20.50 5.79 -2.65
CA THR A 35 20.34 4.67 -1.70
C THR A 35 20.10 3.39 -2.48
N ILE A 36 20.85 2.34 -2.17
CA ILE A 36 20.64 1.01 -2.75
C ILE A 36 19.53 0.31 -1.95
N THR A 37 18.41 0.03 -2.59
CA THR A 37 17.21 -0.54 -1.95
C THR A 37 17.21 -2.05 -1.96
N ASP A 38 17.54 -2.66 -3.10
CA ASP A 38 17.52 -4.13 -3.27
C ASP A 38 18.56 -4.57 -4.29
N ALA A 39 18.86 -5.85 -4.31
CA ALA A 39 19.61 -6.47 -5.38
C ALA A 39 19.03 -7.86 -5.69
N ARG A 40 19.08 -8.24 -6.96
CA ARG A 40 18.66 -9.55 -7.43
C ARG A 40 19.73 -10.16 -8.29
N VAL A 41 20.03 -11.42 -8.05
CA VAL A 41 21.01 -12.17 -8.82
C VAL A 41 20.31 -13.34 -9.49
N THR A 42 20.61 -13.57 -10.76
CA THR A 42 20.06 -14.68 -11.52
C THR A 42 20.52 -16.03 -10.93
N ALA A 43 19.74 -17.09 -11.17
CA ALA A 43 20.02 -18.42 -10.61
C ALA A 43 21.37 -19.01 -11.06
N ASP A 44 21.86 -18.59 -12.24
CA ASP A 44 23.17 -18.95 -12.79
C ASP A 44 24.31 -18.04 -12.29
N LEU A 45 24.01 -17.04 -11.47
CA LEU A 45 24.92 -16.07 -10.85
C LEU A 45 25.70 -15.22 -11.86
N ARG A 46 25.17 -15.04 -13.07
CA ARG A 46 25.83 -14.26 -14.13
C ARG A 46 25.45 -12.81 -14.17
N ASP A 47 24.22 -12.51 -13.80
CA ASP A 47 23.68 -11.14 -13.84
C ASP A 47 23.14 -10.74 -12.46
N ALA A 48 23.42 -9.51 -12.09
CA ALA A 48 22.94 -8.88 -10.87
C ALA A 48 22.26 -7.55 -11.22
N THR A 49 20.99 -7.44 -10.87
CA THR A 49 20.22 -6.20 -10.94
C THR A 49 20.24 -5.53 -9.59
N VAL A 50 20.71 -4.31 -9.53
CA VAL A 50 20.79 -3.47 -8.32
C VAL A 50 19.75 -2.38 -8.43
N PHE A 51 18.83 -2.34 -7.49
CA PHE A 51 17.80 -1.33 -7.41
C PHE A 51 18.28 -0.18 -6.52
N TYR A 52 17.99 1.04 -6.95
CA TYR A 52 18.40 2.24 -6.24
C TYR A 52 17.34 3.33 -6.28
N THR A 53 17.33 4.19 -5.28
CA THR A 53 16.54 5.41 -5.25
C THR A 53 17.46 6.62 -5.20
N VAL A 54 16.99 7.73 -5.75
CA VAL A 54 17.66 9.02 -5.72
C VAL A 54 16.70 10.03 -5.10
N LEU A 55 17.18 10.79 -4.15
CA LEU A 55 16.46 11.94 -3.64
C LEU A 55 16.79 13.13 -4.55
N GLY A 56 15.78 13.64 -5.27
CA GLY A 56 15.91 14.78 -6.17
C GLY A 56 15.02 14.68 -7.39
N GLU A 57 15.11 15.69 -8.24
CA GLU A 57 14.34 15.83 -9.46
C GLU A 57 14.89 14.95 -10.61
N ASP A 58 14.22 14.96 -11.74
CA ASP A 58 14.54 14.10 -12.89
C ASP A 58 15.97 14.31 -13.43
N ASP A 59 16.48 15.55 -13.40
CA ASP A 59 17.85 15.87 -13.83
C ASP A 59 18.90 15.23 -12.91
N GLU A 60 18.64 15.22 -11.58
CA GLU A 60 19.52 14.58 -10.60
C GLU A 60 19.47 13.06 -10.72
N ARG A 61 18.31 12.50 -11.04
CA ARG A 61 18.12 11.07 -11.32
C ARG A 61 18.90 10.65 -12.56
N ALA A 62 18.79 11.42 -13.64
CA ALA A 62 19.52 11.15 -14.88
C ALA A 62 21.05 11.26 -14.70
N SER A 63 21.48 12.28 -13.96
CA SER A 63 22.89 12.51 -13.61
C SER A 63 23.47 11.37 -12.78
N THR A 64 22.73 10.92 -11.77
CA THR A 64 23.10 9.78 -10.92
C THR A 64 23.14 8.48 -11.71
N ALA A 65 22.18 8.23 -12.61
CA ALA A 65 22.17 7.05 -13.47
C ALA A 65 23.44 7.00 -14.34
N ALA A 66 23.85 8.12 -14.94
CA ALA A 66 25.06 8.21 -15.74
C ALA A 66 26.32 7.98 -14.89
N ALA A 67 26.36 8.47 -13.66
CA ALA A 67 27.46 8.23 -12.72
C ALA A 67 27.58 6.76 -12.32
N LEU A 68 26.44 6.08 -12.03
CA LEU A 68 26.39 4.65 -11.72
C LEU A 68 26.89 3.80 -12.90
N GLU A 69 26.49 4.13 -14.12
CA GLU A 69 26.99 3.44 -15.31
C GLU A 69 28.51 3.61 -15.47
N SER A 70 29.03 4.81 -15.21
CA SER A 70 30.49 5.08 -15.24
C SER A 70 31.24 4.29 -14.15
N ALA A 71 30.63 4.13 -12.98
CA ALA A 71 31.21 3.44 -11.84
C ALA A 71 31.11 1.90 -11.91
N LYS A 72 30.33 1.36 -12.86
CA LYS A 72 30.01 -0.07 -12.97
C LYS A 72 31.24 -0.98 -12.96
N GLY A 73 32.32 -0.59 -13.62
CA GLY A 73 33.57 -1.36 -13.67
C GLY A 73 34.25 -1.47 -12.28
N VAL A 74 34.31 -0.37 -11.55
CA VAL A 74 34.86 -0.34 -10.18
C VAL A 74 34.00 -1.16 -9.24
N LEU A 75 32.70 -0.98 -9.27
CA LEU A 75 31.74 -1.72 -8.46
C LEU A 75 31.83 -3.22 -8.72
N ARG A 76 31.88 -3.63 -9.99
CA ARG A 76 32.02 -5.04 -10.38
C ARG A 76 33.33 -5.65 -9.85
N THR A 77 34.44 -4.90 -9.94
CA THR A 77 35.74 -5.34 -9.42
C THR A 77 35.68 -5.55 -7.91
N GLU A 78 35.05 -4.63 -7.19
CA GLU A 78 34.89 -4.70 -5.75
C GLU A 78 34.00 -5.88 -5.31
N VAL A 79 32.89 -6.10 -6.00
CA VAL A 79 32.02 -7.27 -5.79
C VAL A 79 32.83 -8.56 -5.98
N GLY A 80 33.60 -8.68 -7.06
CA GLY A 80 34.44 -9.85 -7.31
C GLY A 80 35.46 -10.08 -6.21
N ARG A 81 36.12 -9.01 -5.77
CA ARG A 81 37.16 -9.05 -4.73
C ARG A 81 36.60 -9.52 -3.39
N GLN A 82 35.45 -8.97 -2.97
CA GLN A 82 34.88 -9.26 -1.65
C GLN A 82 34.08 -10.56 -1.60
N THR A 83 33.47 -11.00 -2.71
CA THR A 83 32.71 -12.25 -2.74
C THR A 83 33.56 -13.47 -3.05
N GLY A 84 34.72 -13.30 -3.69
CA GLY A 84 35.62 -14.38 -4.06
C GLY A 84 35.00 -15.38 -5.06
N ILE A 85 33.92 -15.02 -5.75
CA ILE A 85 33.25 -15.90 -6.71
C ILE A 85 34.07 -15.99 -8.01
N LYS A 86 34.04 -17.18 -8.62
CA LYS A 86 34.81 -17.46 -9.84
C LYS A 86 34.43 -16.54 -11.01
N HIS A 87 33.15 -16.21 -11.11
CA HIS A 87 32.63 -15.30 -12.16
C HIS A 87 31.83 -14.21 -11.48
N THR A 88 32.33 -12.99 -11.53
CA THR A 88 31.64 -11.82 -11.01
C THR A 88 30.46 -11.49 -11.94
N PRO A 89 29.24 -11.33 -11.42
CA PRO A 89 28.07 -11.02 -12.24
C PRO A 89 28.22 -9.66 -12.93
N SER A 90 27.54 -9.54 -14.05
CA SER A 90 27.33 -8.24 -14.68
C SER A 90 26.35 -7.43 -13.84
N LEU A 91 26.67 -6.17 -13.58
CA LEU A 91 25.81 -5.28 -12.79
C LEU A 91 24.91 -4.48 -13.72
N THR A 92 23.64 -4.42 -13.40
CA THR A 92 22.64 -3.55 -14.04
C THR A 92 21.98 -2.72 -12.96
N PHE A 93 21.91 -1.41 -13.15
CA PHE A 93 21.28 -0.49 -12.22
C PHE A 93 19.88 -0.13 -12.72
N VAL A 94 18.89 -0.22 -11.80
CA VAL A 94 17.49 0.08 -12.09
C VAL A 94 16.95 1.02 -11.01
N LEU A 95 16.37 2.13 -11.45
CA LEU A 95 15.70 3.05 -10.52
C LEU A 95 14.49 2.35 -9.90
N ASP A 96 14.43 2.35 -8.58
CA ASP A 96 13.31 1.77 -7.84
C ASP A 96 12.16 2.78 -7.77
N ALA A 97 11.08 2.50 -8.48
CA ALA A 97 9.89 3.34 -8.54
C ALA A 97 8.95 3.17 -7.34
N LEU A 98 9.22 2.22 -6.44
CA LEU A 98 8.33 1.95 -5.29
C LEU A 98 8.14 3.16 -4.36
N PRO A 99 9.19 3.92 -3.99
CA PRO A 99 9.02 5.11 -3.16
C PRO A 99 8.20 6.21 -3.84
N ASP A 100 8.36 6.39 -5.16
CA ASP A 100 7.61 7.39 -5.92
C ASP A 100 6.13 6.99 -6.06
N ASN A 101 5.86 5.71 -6.28
CA ASN A 101 4.49 5.18 -6.32
C ASN A 101 3.80 5.32 -4.97
N ALA A 102 4.51 5.10 -3.85
CA ALA A 102 3.96 5.29 -2.51
C ALA A 102 3.59 6.76 -2.26
N ARG A 103 4.45 7.71 -2.62
CA ARG A 103 4.16 9.14 -2.52
C ARG A 103 2.97 9.56 -3.38
N HIS A 104 2.93 9.07 -4.61
CA HIS A 104 1.81 9.34 -5.51
C HIS A 104 0.48 8.81 -4.95
N LEU A 105 0.50 7.62 -4.34
CA LEU A 105 -0.68 7.07 -3.67
C LEU A 105 -1.11 7.92 -2.47
N ASP A 106 -0.16 8.38 -1.65
CA ASP A 106 -0.45 9.27 -0.51
C ASP A 106 -1.07 10.60 -0.97
N ASP A 107 -0.58 11.18 -2.06
CA ASP A 107 -1.12 12.41 -2.65
C ASP A 107 -2.54 12.20 -3.19
N LEU A 108 -2.81 11.07 -3.84
CA LEU A 108 -4.16 10.71 -4.30
C LEU A 108 -5.12 10.49 -3.13
N LEU A 109 -4.69 9.82 -2.07
CA LEU A 109 -5.50 9.62 -0.87
C LEU A 109 -5.82 10.94 -0.17
N ARG A 110 -4.86 11.85 -0.10
CA ARG A 110 -5.09 13.21 0.45
C ARG A 110 -6.09 13.98 -0.40
N ALA A 111 -5.93 14.01 -1.71
CA ALA A 111 -6.86 14.67 -2.62
C ALA A 111 -8.27 14.08 -2.53
N ALA A 112 -8.41 12.76 -2.41
CA ALA A 112 -9.69 12.10 -2.20
C ALA A 112 -10.33 12.53 -0.86
N ALA A 113 -9.57 12.54 0.24
CA ALA A 113 -10.06 12.96 1.55
C ALA A 113 -10.52 14.43 1.55
N GLU A 114 -9.80 15.32 0.88
CA GLU A 114 -10.19 16.74 0.71
C GLU A 114 -11.49 16.87 -0.10
N SER A 115 -11.63 16.07 -1.17
CA SER A 115 -12.85 16.03 -1.98
C SER A 115 -14.04 15.53 -1.17
N ASP A 116 -13.88 14.46 -0.41
CA ASP A 116 -14.92 13.89 0.45
C ASP A 116 -15.35 14.91 1.54
N ALA A 117 -14.40 15.59 2.16
CA ALA A 117 -14.68 16.64 3.13
C ALA A 117 -15.50 17.79 2.52
N ALA A 118 -15.18 18.19 1.27
CA ALA A 118 -15.93 19.22 0.56
C ALA A 118 -17.36 18.77 0.21
N VAL A 119 -17.54 17.49 -0.17
CA VAL A 119 -18.86 16.90 -0.43
C VAL A 119 -19.69 16.84 0.86
N HIS A 120 -19.09 16.38 1.97
CA HIS A 120 -19.76 16.34 3.27
C HIS A 120 -20.16 17.73 3.77
N ALA A 121 -19.29 18.73 3.60
CA ALA A 121 -19.61 20.11 3.96
C ALA A 121 -20.78 20.67 3.16
N ARG A 122 -20.86 20.36 1.86
CA ARG A 122 -22.01 20.75 1.00
C ARG A 122 -23.28 20.01 1.40
N ALA A 123 -23.18 18.70 1.70
CA ALA A 123 -24.31 17.89 2.13
C ALA A 123 -24.87 18.35 3.49
N ALA A 124 -24.01 18.76 4.42
CA ALA A 124 -24.42 19.29 5.73
C ALA A 124 -25.16 20.63 5.63
N GLY A 125 -24.88 21.42 4.57
CA GLY A 125 -25.57 22.69 4.29
C GLY A 125 -26.77 22.54 3.35
N ALA A 126 -27.01 21.38 2.78
CA ALA A 126 -28.13 21.14 1.87
C ALA A 126 -29.42 20.87 2.66
N ALA A 127 -30.45 21.72 2.47
CA ALA A 127 -31.78 21.40 2.95
C ALA A 127 -32.33 20.22 2.12
N TYR A 128 -32.86 19.22 2.81
CA TYR A 128 -33.56 18.11 2.16
C TYR A 128 -34.75 18.65 1.36
N ALA A 129 -34.71 18.51 0.05
CA ALA A 129 -35.71 19.03 -0.88
C ALA A 129 -36.91 18.11 -1.06
N GLY A 130 -36.96 16.99 -0.33
CA GLY A 130 -38.05 16.02 -0.36
C GLY A 130 -38.97 16.14 0.85
N ASP A 131 -40.14 15.53 0.76
CA ASP A 131 -41.09 15.44 1.88
C ASP A 131 -40.46 14.63 3.03
N ALA A 132 -40.75 15.01 4.27
CA ALA A 132 -40.20 14.36 5.46
C ALA A 132 -40.57 12.88 5.57
N ASP A 133 -41.62 12.46 4.89
CA ASP A 133 -42.06 11.07 4.78
C ASP A 133 -42.50 10.75 3.33
N PRO A 134 -41.58 10.26 2.47
CA PRO A 134 -41.89 9.93 1.08
C PRO A 134 -42.83 8.74 0.93
N TYR A 135 -43.14 8.02 1.99
CA TYR A 135 -44.06 6.87 2.00
C TYR A 135 -45.42 7.18 2.60
N ARG A 136 -45.66 8.45 3.04
CA ARG A 136 -46.96 8.88 3.53
C ARG A 136 -47.97 8.90 2.37
N HIS A 137 -48.86 7.98 2.37
CA HIS A 137 -49.96 7.94 1.41
C HIS A 137 -50.94 9.08 1.68
N ARG A 138 -51.26 9.84 0.65
CA ARG A 138 -52.13 11.04 0.64
C ARG A 138 -53.60 10.71 1.04
N GLY A 139 -53.87 9.57 1.67
CA GLY A 139 -55.19 9.10 2.03
C GLY A 139 -55.43 8.95 3.52
N ASP A 140 -54.41 9.24 4.37
CA ASP A 140 -54.55 8.96 5.82
C ASP A 140 -55.09 10.14 6.62
N ASP A 141 -55.39 11.26 5.99
CA ASP A 141 -55.89 12.50 6.66
C ASP A 141 -57.44 12.63 6.62
N GLU A 142 -58.19 11.64 6.05
CA GLU A 142 -59.66 11.67 6.01
C GLU A 142 -60.26 10.49 6.79
N ALA A 143 -59.90 10.32 8.08
CA ALA A 143 -60.64 9.53 9.01
C ALA A 143 -61.20 10.39 10.12
N GLU A 144 -62.45 10.75 9.98
CA GLU A 144 -63.28 11.43 10.98
C GLU A 144 -63.28 10.68 12.32
N PRO A 145 -63.38 11.39 13.46
CA PRO A 145 -63.53 10.77 14.76
C PRO A 145 -64.97 10.36 15.01
N GLY A 146 -65.25 9.09 14.93
CA GLY A 146 -66.58 8.52 15.15
C GLY A 146 -66.55 7.25 16.02
N GLU A 147 -66.99 7.42 17.26
CA GLU A 147 -67.63 6.45 18.12
C GLU A 147 -66.88 5.28 18.73
N GLU A 148 -66.62 5.42 20.01
CA GLU A 148 -66.55 4.29 20.95
C GLU A 148 -67.88 3.53 20.93
N PRO A 149 -67.89 2.20 21.08
CA PRO A 149 -68.60 1.62 22.20
C PRO A 149 -67.93 0.43 22.89
N GLY A 150 -68.05 0.45 24.24
CA GLY A 150 -68.48 -0.73 24.98
C GLY A 150 -67.43 -1.73 25.41
N ASN A 151 -66.96 -1.51 26.54
CA ASN A 151 -66.65 -2.44 27.63
C ASN A 151 -67.37 -3.78 27.54
N GLU A 152 -66.65 -4.89 27.44
CA GLU A 152 -67.00 -6.18 28.08
C GLU A 152 -65.77 -7.06 28.26
N GLN A 153 -65.30 -7.21 29.49
CA GLN A 153 -64.72 -8.44 30.02
C GLN A 153 -65.89 -9.36 30.44
N PRO A 154 -65.74 -10.68 30.64
CA PRO A 154 -64.61 -11.39 31.22
C PRO A 154 -64.36 -12.81 30.66
N GLY A 155 -63.33 -13.45 31.12
CA GLY A 155 -63.21 -14.89 30.96
C GLY A 155 -61.82 -15.47 31.34
N ARG A 156 -61.72 -15.83 32.59
CA ARG A 156 -60.68 -16.69 33.20
C ARG A 156 -60.61 -18.06 32.52
N GLY A 157 -59.40 -18.60 32.51
CA GLY A 157 -59.11 -20.03 32.27
C GLY A 157 -57.59 -20.21 32.19
N GLN A 158 -57.07 -20.46 33.11
CA GLN A 158 -56.22 -21.34 33.94
C GLN A 158 -55.77 -22.64 33.27
N LEU A 159 -54.52 -22.96 33.62
CA LEU A 159 -53.83 -24.25 33.73
C LEU A 159 -53.14 -24.74 32.46
N GLY A 160 -51.92 -24.98 32.51
CA GLY A 160 -51.06 -25.95 33.16
C GLY A 160 -49.94 -26.22 32.18
N GLY A 161 -48.77 -26.13 32.61
CA GLY A 161 -47.98 -27.20 33.14
C GLY A 161 -47.09 -27.83 32.13
N GLU A 162 -45.86 -27.77 32.45
CA GLU A 162 -44.83 -28.80 32.50
C GLU A 162 -43.63 -28.67 31.53
N GLN A 163 -42.54 -28.34 32.16
CA GLN A 163 -41.21 -28.86 31.82
C GLN A 163 -41.13 -30.33 32.32
N PRO A 164 -40.12 -31.17 32.02
CA PRO A 164 -38.72 -30.87 31.91
C PRO A 164 -37.86 -31.82 31.04
N GLY A 165 -36.62 -31.48 31.00
CA GLY A 165 -35.49 -32.41 31.05
C GLY A 165 -35.02 -33.02 29.73
N GLY A 166 -33.76 -33.10 29.40
CA GLY A 166 -32.52 -33.30 30.04
C GLY A 166 -31.60 -34.03 29.06
N THR A 167 -30.40 -33.60 29.13
CA THR A 167 -29.17 -34.14 28.53
C THR A 167 -29.04 -35.68 28.54
N PRO A 168 -28.14 -36.34 27.79
CA PRO A 168 -26.71 -36.12 27.88
C PRO A 168 -26.01 -35.76 26.58
#